data_62a043ae99b2de946153021f5314cf3b
#
_entry.id   62a043ae99b2de946153021f5314cf3b
#
_cell.length_a   1.000
_cell.length_b   1.000
_cell.length_c   1.000
_cell.angle_alpha   90.00
_cell.angle_beta   90.00
_cell.angle_gamma   90.00
#
_symmetry.space_group_name_H-M   'P 1'
#
loop_
_entity.id
_entity.type
_entity.pdbx_description
1 polymer ?
#
loop_
_entity_poly.entity_id
_entity_poly.type
_entity_poly.pdbx_seq_one_letter_code
_entity_poly.pdbx_strand_id
1 'polypeptide(L)'
;MSCCQTAESDDFLRAGRALGAAIAACDRRVVLLASGAMSHRFWPLSKLRAHEAADIEHIFTPDHAAADLERIEWMKAGDHARILATMPAFLRFKPEANFGHYLMMAAALGGETWRARGVLYSDYENAIGTGQVHVWFERPTSGSH
;
A
#
# COMPACT_ATOMS: atom_id res chain seq x y z
N MET A 1 -9.26 -10.74 -5.73
CA MET A 1 -10.21 -9.61 -5.73
C MET A 1 -9.53 -8.46 -6.45
N SER A 2 -10.20 -7.82 -7.40
CA SER A 2 -9.63 -6.67 -8.13
C SER A 2 -10.08 -5.35 -7.47
N CYS A 3 -9.25 -4.31 -7.60
CA CYS A 3 -9.62 -2.97 -7.15
C CYS A 3 -10.43 -2.25 -8.23
N CYS A 4 -11.59 -1.72 -7.87
CA CYS A 4 -12.40 -0.89 -8.74
C CYS A 4 -11.87 0.56 -8.70
N GLN A 5 -11.48 1.10 -9.85
CA GLN A 5 -10.90 2.45 -9.91
C GLN A 5 -11.91 3.58 -9.59
N THR A 6 -13.20 3.27 -9.59
CA THR A 6 -14.27 4.22 -9.25
C THR A 6 -14.73 4.11 -7.81
N ALA A 7 -14.19 3.14 -7.05
CA ALA A 7 -14.50 2.99 -5.63
C ALA A 7 -13.72 4.01 -4.79
N GLU A 8 -14.35 4.47 -3.73
CA GLU A 8 -13.75 5.39 -2.76
C GLU A 8 -13.07 4.62 -1.61
N SER A 9 -12.29 5.32 -0.79
CA SER A 9 -11.57 4.71 0.34
C SER A 9 -12.50 3.92 1.27
N ASP A 10 -13.69 4.42 1.56
CA ASP A 10 -14.65 3.75 2.43
C ASP A 10 -15.19 2.44 1.83
N ASP A 11 -15.31 2.35 0.51
CA ASP A 11 -15.72 1.13 -0.17
C ASP A 11 -14.66 0.04 0.01
N PHE A 12 -13.40 0.39 -0.17
CA PHE A 12 -12.28 -0.53 0.06
C PHE A 12 -12.18 -0.97 1.52
N LEU A 13 -12.33 -0.05 2.47
CA LEU A 13 -12.32 -0.39 3.89
C LEU A 13 -13.48 -1.32 4.26
N ARG A 14 -14.68 -1.09 3.71
CA ARG A 14 -15.84 -1.96 3.91
C ARG A 14 -15.61 -3.35 3.35
N ALA A 15 -15.09 -3.44 2.12
CA ALA A 15 -14.73 -4.71 1.49
C ALA A 15 -13.65 -5.46 2.28
N GLY A 16 -12.64 -4.75 2.78
CA GLY A 16 -11.60 -5.31 3.64
C GLY A 16 -12.15 -5.88 4.94
N ARG A 17 -13.04 -5.17 5.62
CA ARG A 17 -13.71 -5.69 6.84
C ARG A 17 -14.48 -6.99 6.56
N ALA A 18 -15.23 -7.04 5.45
CA ALA A 18 -15.95 -8.25 5.05
C ALA A 18 -14.98 -9.42 4.75
N LEU A 19 -13.86 -9.14 4.09
CA LEU A 19 -12.79 -10.11 3.84
C LEU A 19 -12.18 -10.62 5.17
N GLY A 20 -11.90 -9.73 6.11
CA GLY A 20 -11.37 -10.09 7.44
C GLY A 20 -12.33 -11.01 8.21
N ALA A 21 -13.64 -10.70 8.18
CA ALA A 21 -14.66 -11.55 8.79
C ALA A 21 -14.74 -12.94 8.13
N ALA A 22 -14.65 -13.01 6.81
CA ALA A 22 -14.63 -14.28 6.08
C ALA A 22 -13.37 -15.11 6.40
N ILE A 23 -12.21 -14.47 6.50
CA ILE A 23 -10.95 -15.12 6.91
C ILE A 23 -11.06 -15.68 8.33
N ALA A 24 -11.62 -14.91 9.26
CA ALA A 24 -11.80 -15.34 10.65
C ALA A 24 -12.75 -16.54 10.79
N ALA A 25 -13.73 -16.66 9.89
CA ALA A 25 -14.66 -17.78 9.84
C ALA A 25 -14.10 -19.01 9.07
N CYS A 26 -12.94 -18.89 8.44
CA CYS A 26 -12.32 -19.93 7.64
C CYS A 26 -11.29 -20.71 8.48
N ASP A 27 -11.28 -22.04 8.39
CA ASP A 27 -10.31 -22.92 9.04
C ASP A 27 -8.99 -23.10 8.27
N ARG A 28 -8.71 -22.19 7.35
CA ARG A 28 -7.51 -22.23 6.49
C ARG A 28 -6.45 -21.23 6.92
N ARG A 29 -5.21 -21.54 6.64
CA ARG A 29 -4.13 -20.56 6.70
C ARG A 29 -4.23 -19.65 5.47
N VAL A 30 -4.35 -18.35 5.70
CA VAL A 30 -4.55 -17.36 4.65
C VAL A 30 -3.39 -16.38 4.65
N VAL A 31 -2.89 -16.07 3.46
CA VAL A 31 -1.96 -14.98 3.21
C VAL A 31 -2.70 -13.93 2.40
N LEU A 32 -2.65 -12.67 2.83
CA LEU A 32 -3.17 -11.54 2.07
C LEU A 32 -2.06 -10.93 1.25
N LEU A 33 -2.26 -10.84 -0.07
CA LEU A 33 -1.37 -10.17 -0.99
C LEU A 33 -2.05 -8.89 -1.49
N ALA A 34 -1.55 -7.73 -1.05
CA ALA A 34 -1.96 -6.43 -1.56
C ALA A 34 -1.02 -6.03 -2.69
N SER A 35 -1.42 -6.29 -3.93
CA SER A 35 -0.62 -6.01 -5.13
C SER A 35 -1.05 -4.69 -5.76
N GLY A 36 -0.12 -3.74 -5.84
CA GLY A 36 -0.31 -2.44 -6.45
C GLY A 36 0.86 -1.51 -6.13
N ALA A 37 1.11 -0.54 -7.00
CA ALA A 37 2.11 0.49 -6.78
C ALA A 37 1.66 1.52 -5.73
N MET A 38 2.60 2.29 -5.24
CA MET A 38 2.35 3.46 -4.40
C MET A 38 1.88 4.63 -5.28
N SER A 39 2.54 5.77 -5.32
CA SER A 39 2.22 6.79 -6.32
C SER A 39 2.31 6.19 -7.74
N HIS A 40 1.32 6.46 -8.57
CA HIS A 40 1.18 5.74 -9.85
C HIS A 40 0.95 6.72 -11.00
N ARG A 41 2.05 7.31 -11.47
CA ARG A 41 2.06 8.16 -12.67
C ARG A 41 3.19 7.78 -13.60
N PHE A 42 2.84 7.43 -14.83
CA PHE A 42 3.80 7.10 -15.87
C PHE A 42 4.36 8.35 -16.54
N TRP A 43 5.62 8.29 -16.90
CA TRP A 43 6.19 9.23 -17.84
C TRP A 43 5.56 9.05 -19.23
N PRO A 44 5.38 10.12 -19.99
CA PRO A 44 4.96 10.03 -21.40
C PRO A 44 5.89 9.12 -22.20
N LEU A 45 5.35 8.38 -23.17
CA LEU A 45 6.11 7.43 -23.99
C LEU A 45 7.39 8.03 -24.56
N SER A 46 7.35 9.30 -25.01
CA SER A 46 8.51 10.01 -25.54
C SER A 46 9.62 10.27 -24.54
N LYS A 47 9.37 10.13 -23.23
CA LYS A 47 10.32 10.35 -22.14
C LYS A 47 10.70 9.08 -21.41
N LEU A 48 10.03 7.94 -21.66
CA LEU A 48 10.24 6.70 -20.90
C LEU A 48 11.69 6.29 -20.85
N ARG A 49 12.38 6.29 -21.98
CA ARG A 49 13.78 5.86 -22.08
C ARG A 49 14.74 6.62 -21.15
N ALA A 50 14.43 7.87 -20.84
CA ALA A 50 15.23 8.67 -19.90
C ALA A 50 14.91 8.37 -18.43
N HIS A 51 13.83 7.60 -18.16
CA HIS A 51 13.32 7.32 -16.82
C HIS A 51 13.11 5.82 -16.56
N GLU A 52 13.86 4.96 -17.26
CA GLU A 52 13.81 3.49 -17.10
C GLU A 52 14.61 2.99 -15.90
N ALA A 53 15.60 3.77 -15.41
CA ALA A 53 16.40 3.36 -14.28
C ALA A 53 15.58 3.27 -12.99
N ALA A 54 15.96 2.37 -12.09
CA ALA A 54 15.26 2.12 -10.84
C ALA A 54 15.43 3.24 -9.80
N ASP A 55 16.35 4.17 -10.05
CA ASP A 55 16.68 5.23 -9.10
C ASP A 55 15.46 6.13 -8.78
N ILE A 56 15.37 6.51 -7.53
CA ILE A 56 14.26 7.32 -6.98
C ILE A 56 14.07 8.67 -7.70
N GLU A 57 15.13 9.22 -8.30
CA GLU A 57 15.09 10.48 -9.07
C GLU A 57 14.25 10.38 -10.34
N HIS A 58 13.93 9.16 -10.78
CA HIS A 58 13.07 8.88 -11.92
C HIS A 58 11.59 8.71 -11.57
N ILE A 59 11.22 8.73 -10.28
CA ILE A 59 9.82 8.87 -9.85
C ILE A 59 9.24 10.16 -10.45
N PHE A 60 7.95 10.18 -10.75
CA PHE A 60 7.29 11.23 -11.53
C PHE A 60 7.59 12.65 -11.03
N THR A 61 7.61 12.89 -9.73
CA THR A 61 8.15 14.11 -9.10
C THR A 61 8.75 13.78 -7.73
N PRO A 62 9.65 14.63 -7.20
CA PRO A 62 10.16 14.49 -5.82
C PRO A 62 9.04 14.43 -4.77
N ASP A 63 7.93 15.14 -4.96
CA ASP A 63 6.80 15.11 -4.03
C ASP A 63 6.08 13.75 -4.02
N HIS A 64 6.00 13.05 -5.17
CA HIS A 64 5.50 11.68 -5.24
C HIS A 64 6.39 10.74 -4.42
N ALA A 65 7.69 10.81 -4.64
CA ALA A 65 8.65 10.00 -3.89
C ALA A 65 8.59 10.30 -2.38
N ALA A 66 8.53 11.57 -1.99
CA ALA A 66 8.43 11.96 -0.57
C ALA A 66 7.15 11.43 0.08
N ALA A 67 6.01 11.51 -0.62
CA ALA A 67 4.75 11.00 -0.12
C ALA A 67 4.75 9.48 0.04
N ASP A 68 5.40 8.76 -0.86
CA ASP A 68 5.54 7.31 -0.78
C ASP A 68 6.45 6.91 0.39
N LEU A 69 7.63 7.53 0.50
CA LEU A 69 8.59 7.26 1.57
C LEU A 69 8.00 7.53 2.95
N GLU A 70 7.21 8.59 3.11
CA GLU A 70 6.51 8.88 4.36
C GLU A 70 5.61 7.72 4.78
N ARG A 71 4.86 7.14 3.85
CA ARG A 71 3.98 6.00 4.12
C ARG A 71 4.76 4.72 4.39
N ILE A 72 5.86 4.51 3.71
CA ILE A 72 6.77 3.40 3.97
C ILE A 72 7.28 3.47 5.42
N GLU A 73 7.68 4.65 5.91
CA GLU A 73 8.10 4.80 7.30
C GLU A 73 6.96 4.51 8.29
N TRP A 74 5.72 4.91 7.99
CA TRP A 74 4.58 4.54 8.82
C TRP A 74 4.27 3.04 8.77
N MET A 75 4.41 2.38 7.61
CA MET A 75 4.32 0.92 7.50
C MET A 75 5.36 0.22 8.39
N LYS A 76 6.61 0.67 8.33
CA LYS A 76 7.70 0.14 9.18
C LYS A 76 7.43 0.34 10.67
N ALA A 77 6.81 1.46 11.03
CA ALA A 77 6.42 1.76 12.41
C ALA A 77 5.17 1.01 12.88
N GLY A 78 4.36 0.43 11.97
CA GLY A 78 3.05 -0.14 12.27
C GLY A 78 1.98 0.94 12.53
N ASP A 79 2.19 2.15 12.03
CA ASP A 79 1.24 3.27 12.17
C ASP A 79 0.23 3.31 11.02
N HIS A 80 -0.53 2.21 10.88
CA HIS A 80 -1.54 2.07 9.84
C HIS A 80 -2.71 3.05 10.03
N ALA A 81 -3.03 3.39 11.26
CA ALA A 81 -4.06 4.39 11.56
C ALA A 81 -3.75 5.74 10.89
N ARG A 82 -2.49 6.15 10.93
CA ARG A 82 -2.04 7.39 10.29
C ARG A 82 -2.12 7.32 8.77
N ILE A 83 -1.77 6.18 8.17
CA ILE A 83 -1.92 5.97 6.72
C ILE A 83 -3.40 6.12 6.34
N LEU A 84 -4.32 5.46 7.06
CA LEU A 84 -5.76 5.54 6.80
C LEU A 84 -6.29 6.97 6.95
N ALA A 85 -5.94 7.66 8.02
CA ALA A 85 -6.37 9.04 8.29
C ALA A 85 -5.87 10.06 7.25
N THR A 86 -4.73 9.80 6.62
CA THR A 86 -4.12 10.72 5.64
C THR A 86 -4.40 10.38 4.19
N MET A 87 -5.28 9.41 3.92
CA MET A 87 -5.64 9.02 2.55
C MET A 87 -6.10 10.18 1.67
N PRO A 88 -6.94 11.14 2.14
CA PRO A 88 -7.34 12.27 1.30
C PRO A 88 -6.15 13.09 0.76
N ALA A 89 -5.09 13.24 1.56
CA ALA A 89 -3.86 13.92 1.13
C ALA A 89 -3.02 13.06 0.17
N PHE A 90 -3.04 11.73 0.33
CA PHE A 90 -2.29 10.82 -0.53
C PHE A 90 -2.92 10.65 -1.93
N LEU A 91 -4.23 10.69 -2.03
CA LEU A 91 -4.94 10.51 -3.30
C LEU A 91 -4.54 11.53 -4.38
N ARG A 92 -4.03 12.71 -4.01
CA ARG A 92 -3.51 13.70 -4.97
C ARG A 92 -2.28 13.19 -5.73
N PHE A 93 -1.52 12.24 -5.17
CA PHE A 93 -0.39 11.57 -5.81
C PHE A 93 -0.82 10.37 -6.66
N LYS A 94 -2.14 10.13 -6.76
CA LYS A 94 -2.76 9.10 -7.58
C LYS A 94 -2.15 7.70 -7.35
N PRO A 95 -2.17 7.18 -6.11
CA PRO A 95 -1.72 5.83 -5.89
C PRO A 95 -2.54 4.84 -6.72
N GLU A 96 -1.94 3.71 -7.09
CA GLU A 96 -2.61 2.73 -7.93
C GLU A 96 -3.95 2.29 -7.32
N ALA A 97 -5.01 2.33 -8.15
CA ALA A 97 -6.37 2.00 -7.73
C ALA A 97 -6.80 2.70 -6.42
N ASN A 98 -6.46 3.99 -6.26
CA ASN A 98 -6.72 4.78 -5.06
C ASN A 98 -6.16 4.13 -3.78
N PHE A 99 -5.08 3.37 -3.88
CA PHE A 99 -4.47 2.58 -2.79
C PHE A 99 -5.40 1.50 -2.21
N GLY A 100 -6.42 1.11 -2.95
CA GLY A 100 -7.48 0.20 -2.51
C GLY A 100 -6.98 -1.18 -2.09
N HIS A 101 -5.93 -1.70 -2.74
CA HIS A 101 -5.28 -2.95 -2.38
C HIS A 101 -4.75 -2.91 -0.92
N TYR A 102 -4.08 -1.84 -0.53
CA TYR A 102 -3.60 -1.65 0.84
C TYR A 102 -4.75 -1.42 1.81
N LEU A 103 -5.73 -0.58 1.46
CA LEU A 103 -6.88 -0.28 2.32
C LEU A 103 -7.68 -1.53 2.66
N MET A 104 -7.93 -2.41 1.69
CA MET A 104 -8.61 -3.68 1.91
C MET A 104 -7.80 -4.60 2.84
N MET A 105 -6.49 -4.71 2.62
CA MET A 105 -5.62 -5.51 3.49
C MET A 105 -5.60 -4.95 4.91
N ALA A 106 -5.38 -3.65 5.07
CA ALA A 106 -5.35 -3.01 6.39
C ALA A 106 -6.67 -3.21 7.14
N ALA A 107 -7.81 -2.99 6.48
CA ALA A 107 -9.12 -3.19 7.09
C ALA A 107 -9.39 -4.66 7.47
N ALA A 108 -8.95 -5.62 6.66
CA ALA A 108 -9.06 -7.05 6.96
C ALA A 108 -8.24 -7.48 8.18
N LEU A 109 -7.15 -6.78 8.46
CA LEU A 109 -6.21 -7.07 9.55
C LEU A 109 -6.46 -6.23 10.83
N GLY A 110 -7.50 -5.41 10.86
CA GLY A 110 -7.91 -4.65 12.05
C GLY A 110 -8.00 -3.14 11.84
N GLY A 111 -7.73 -2.63 10.64
CA GLY A 111 -7.87 -1.21 10.31
C GLY A 111 -6.99 -0.31 11.17
N GLU A 112 -7.59 0.67 11.81
CA GLU A 112 -6.87 1.62 12.69
C GLU A 112 -6.21 0.98 13.92
N THR A 113 -6.62 -0.23 14.30
CA THR A 113 -6.04 -0.96 15.44
C THR A 113 -4.92 -1.92 15.01
N TRP A 114 -4.72 -2.12 13.72
CA TRP A 114 -3.64 -2.94 13.22
C TRP A 114 -2.27 -2.31 13.51
N ARG A 115 -1.32 -3.10 14.05
CA ARG A 115 -0.01 -2.62 14.54
C ARG A 115 1.17 -3.43 14.01
N ALA A 116 0.95 -4.31 13.03
CA ALA A 116 2.05 -5.09 12.47
C ALA A 116 3.08 -4.15 11.83
N ARG A 117 4.34 -4.35 12.16
CA ARG A 117 5.45 -3.57 11.59
C ARG A 117 5.84 -4.15 10.25
N GLY A 118 6.07 -3.27 9.29
CA GLY A 118 6.53 -3.65 7.97
C GLY A 118 8.03 -3.90 7.93
N VAL A 119 8.41 -4.98 7.27
CA VAL A 119 9.80 -5.29 6.91
C VAL A 119 9.94 -5.14 5.40
N LEU A 120 10.90 -4.35 4.95
CA LEU A 120 11.15 -4.15 3.52
C LEU A 120 11.90 -5.35 2.96
N TYR A 121 11.41 -5.89 1.86
CA TYR A 121 12.02 -6.98 1.08
C TYR A 121 12.60 -6.51 -0.25
N SER A 122 12.42 -5.24 -0.57
CA SER A 122 13.10 -4.55 -1.66
C SER A 122 13.42 -3.12 -1.24
N ASP A 123 14.32 -2.48 -1.96
CA ASP A 123 14.43 -1.03 -1.93
C ASP A 123 13.15 -0.40 -2.49
N TYR A 124 12.92 0.87 -2.15
CA TYR A 124 11.92 1.68 -2.83
C TYR A 124 12.53 2.19 -4.13
N GLU A 125 11.89 1.86 -5.24
CA GLU A 125 12.45 2.11 -6.56
C GLU A 125 11.40 2.62 -7.57
N ASN A 126 11.91 3.17 -8.65
CA ASN A 126 11.13 3.63 -9.78
C ASN A 126 10.74 2.48 -10.72
N ALA A 127 9.48 2.51 -11.18
CA ALA A 127 9.06 1.78 -12.38
C ALA A 127 8.36 2.77 -13.33
N ILE A 128 9.16 3.36 -14.21
CA ILE A 128 8.74 4.33 -15.25
C ILE A 128 7.88 5.51 -14.75
N GLY A 129 8.21 6.02 -13.59
CA GLY A 129 7.55 7.14 -12.91
C GLY A 129 6.74 6.74 -11.67
N THR A 130 6.44 5.45 -11.50
CA THR A 130 5.67 4.94 -10.35
C THR A 130 6.61 4.48 -9.23
N GLY A 131 6.20 4.67 -7.98
CA GLY A 131 6.93 4.17 -6.82
C GLY A 131 6.54 2.74 -6.47
N GLN A 132 7.52 1.87 -6.28
CA GLN A 132 7.32 0.46 -5.92
C GLN A 132 8.18 0.05 -4.74
N VAL A 133 7.63 -0.82 -3.90
CA VAL A 133 8.31 -1.43 -2.75
C VAL A 133 7.62 -2.73 -2.36
N HIS A 134 8.39 -3.72 -1.90
CA HIS A 134 7.85 -4.93 -1.31
C HIS A 134 7.94 -4.86 0.20
N VAL A 135 6.79 -4.95 0.88
CA VAL A 135 6.71 -4.88 2.34
C VAL A 135 6.03 -6.14 2.86
N TRP A 136 6.65 -6.79 3.82
CA TRP A 136 6.08 -7.90 4.56
C TRP A 136 5.63 -7.44 5.94
N PHE A 137 4.41 -7.80 6.32
CA PHE A 137 3.87 -7.54 7.65
C PHE A 137 3.74 -8.86 8.41
N GLU A 138 4.52 -9.02 9.46
CA GLU A 138 4.43 -10.20 10.31
C GLU A 138 3.17 -10.15 11.17
N ARG A 139 2.52 -11.30 11.27
CA ARG A 139 1.46 -11.45 12.27
C ARG A 139 2.12 -11.40 13.65
N PRO A 140 1.60 -10.60 14.61
CA PRO A 140 2.08 -10.69 15.97
C PRO A 140 1.99 -12.15 16.42
N THR A 141 3.12 -12.73 16.80
CA THR A 141 3.12 -14.04 17.45
C THR A 141 2.31 -13.86 18.73
N SER A 142 1.16 -14.54 18.82
CA SER A 142 0.43 -14.66 20.08
C SER A 142 1.45 -15.20 21.07
N GLY A 143 1.85 -14.38 22.05
CA GLY A 143 2.82 -14.74 23.05
C GLY A 143 2.44 -16.07 23.66
N SER A 144 3.39 -16.98 23.68
CA SER A 144 3.33 -18.16 24.51
C SER A 144 3.12 -17.70 25.95
N HIS A 145 1.94 -17.97 26.46
CA HIS A 145 1.65 -17.90 27.89
C HIS A 145 2.27 -19.12 28.60
#